data_a5a9984277c36a58931fc1c9936f7ba3
#
_entry.id   a5a9984277c36a58931fc1c9936f7ba3
#
_cell.length_a   1.000
_cell.length_b   1.000
_cell.length_c   1.000
_cell.angle_alpha   90.00
_cell.angle_beta   90.00
_cell.angle_gamma   90.00
#
_symmetry.space_group_name_H-M   'P 1'
#
loop_
_entity.id
_entity.type
_entity.pdbx_description
1 polymer ?
#
loop_
_entity_poly.entity_id
_entity_poly.type
_entity_poly.pdbx_seq_one_letter_code
_entity_poly.pdbx_strand_id
1 'polypeptide(L)'
;MVYYGAIEAGGTKFCCAIGNEHGDILEEMTIPTEHPEKTLQKLIPFFEQHDIEALGVGSFGPICVQKGDPSYGYIMNTPKVEWKHYPFIPELEKQLKVPVSFTTDVNAAALGELTKGAAKGLNSCMYITVGTGIGAGAVVKNELLHGHSHPEMGHILVRQHESDVFEGVCPAHGTCLEGLAAGPAIEKRWGKLAKELTEEESVWTLEADYLAQALMQYSLILSPERIIMGGGVMKQKQLFPLIREKLAAYLNDYVDLPPLDSYIVAPGLEDKAGMTGALLLAIEAKKNA
;
A
#
# COMPACT_ATOMS: atom_id res chain seq x y z
N MET A 1 -19.85 23.82 -3.81
CA MET A 1 -19.29 22.57 -3.22
C MET A 1 -17.85 22.55 -3.64
N VAL A 2 -16.94 22.30 -2.74
CA VAL A 2 -15.49 22.22 -3.03
C VAL A 2 -15.17 20.77 -3.40
N TYR A 3 -14.47 20.57 -4.51
CA TYR A 3 -14.09 19.25 -4.99
C TYR A 3 -12.59 19.03 -4.86
N TYR A 4 -12.21 17.80 -4.57
CA TYR A 4 -10.83 17.34 -4.48
C TYR A 4 -10.67 16.10 -5.35
N GLY A 5 -9.52 16.00 -6.01
CA GLY A 5 -9.18 14.83 -6.81
C GLY A 5 -8.32 13.84 -6.00
N ALA A 6 -8.49 12.56 -6.29
CA ALA A 6 -7.65 11.50 -5.76
C ALA A 6 -7.22 10.52 -6.86
N ILE A 7 -5.97 10.08 -6.83
CA ILE A 7 -5.44 9.02 -7.68
C ILE A 7 -4.78 7.97 -6.78
N GLU A 8 -5.23 6.73 -6.90
CA GLU A 8 -4.50 5.54 -6.48
C GLU A 8 -3.91 4.90 -7.73
N ALA A 9 -2.63 5.19 -7.96
CA ALA A 9 -1.90 4.66 -9.10
C ALA A 9 -1.33 3.28 -8.75
N GLY A 10 -1.99 2.24 -9.20
CA GLY A 10 -1.54 0.86 -9.03
C GLY A 10 -0.75 0.34 -10.23
N GLY A 11 0.02 -0.70 -10.03
CA GLY A 11 0.80 -1.33 -11.11
C GLY A 11 -0.04 -1.95 -12.24
N THR A 12 -1.34 -2.19 -12.05
CA THR A 12 -2.23 -2.83 -13.03
C THR A 12 -3.36 -1.90 -13.47
N LYS A 13 -3.84 -1.05 -12.56
CA LYS A 13 -4.93 -0.11 -12.79
C LYS A 13 -4.68 1.17 -12.01
N PHE A 14 -5.23 2.27 -12.51
CA PHE A 14 -5.39 3.53 -11.79
C PHE A 14 -6.83 3.64 -11.34
N CYS A 15 -7.04 3.90 -10.05
CA CYS A 15 -8.34 4.29 -9.51
C CYS A 15 -8.30 5.79 -9.26
N CYS A 16 -9.29 6.52 -9.78
CA CYS A 16 -9.42 7.96 -9.64
C CYS A 16 -10.73 8.26 -8.94
N ALA A 17 -10.76 9.31 -8.12
CA ALA A 17 -11.99 9.74 -7.47
C ALA A 17 -12.09 11.26 -7.41
N ILE A 18 -13.33 11.73 -7.38
CA ILE A 18 -13.71 13.07 -6.95
C ILE A 18 -14.35 12.95 -5.58
N GLY A 19 -13.96 13.80 -4.65
CA GLY A 19 -14.54 13.84 -3.31
C GLY A 19 -14.78 15.25 -2.80
N ASN A 20 -15.41 15.33 -1.62
CA ASN A 20 -15.72 16.59 -0.94
C ASN A 20 -14.69 16.94 0.14
N GLU A 21 -14.87 18.09 0.81
CA GLU A 21 -14.05 18.59 1.92
C GLU A 21 -14.05 17.68 3.17
N HIS A 22 -14.99 16.74 3.25
CA HIS A 22 -15.05 15.74 4.33
C HIS A 22 -14.31 14.46 3.98
N GLY A 23 -13.75 14.38 2.75
CA GLY A 23 -13.08 13.18 2.24
C GLY A 23 -14.05 12.04 1.91
N ASP A 24 -15.29 12.36 1.54
CA ASP A 24 -16.25 11.38 1.04
C ASP A 24 -16.12 11.31 -0.49
N ILE A 25 -16.05 10.11 -1.00
CA ILE A 25 -15.93 9.85 -2.43
C ILE A 25 -17.30 10.03 -3.09
N LEU A 26 -17.38 10.88 -4.10
CA LEU A 26 -18.61 11.23 -4.82
C LEU A 26 -18.68 10.55 -6.19
N GLU A 27 -17.54 10.44 -6.87
CA GLU A 27 -17.44 9.81 -8.19
C GLU A 27 -16.14 9.03 -8.28
N GLU A 28 -16.16 7.92 -9.00
CA GLU A 28 -15.01 7.03 -9.18
C GLU A 28 -14.84 6.65 -10.65
N MET A 29 -13.59 6.55 -11.08
CA MET A 29 -13.21 6.03 -12.39
C MET A 29 -12.05 5.05 -12.24
N THR A 30 -12.07 3.96 -12.98
CA THR A 30 -10.94 3.01 -13.03
C THR A 30 -10.50 2.83 -14.46
N ILE A 31 -9.18 2.94 -14.68
CA ILE A 31 -8.56 2.72 -15.99
C ILE A 31 -7.37 1.77 -15.86
N PRO A 32 -7.03 1.00 -16.90
CA PRO A 32 -5.82 0.16 -16.88
C PRO A 32 -4.56 1.03 -16.84
N THR A 33 -3.50 0.53 -16.20
CA THR A 33 -2.16 1.12 -16.26
C THR A 33 -1.53 0.79 -17.59
N GLU A 34 -1.48 1.77 -18.48
CA GLU A 34 -0.85 1.71 -19.80
C GLU A 34 0.43 2.57 -19.83
N HIS A 35 0.94 2.87 -21.00
CA HIS A 35 1.99 3.87 -21.19
C HIS A 35 1.59 5.21 -20.55
N PRO A 36 2.51 5.98 -19.92
CA PRO A 36 2.17 7.20 -19.19
C PRO A 36 1.26 8.16 -19.95
N GLU A 37 1.60 8.51 -21.19
CA GLU A 37 0.81 9.45 -21.98
C GLU A 37 -0.62 8.97 -22.21
N LYS A 38 -0.82 7.66 -22.48
CA LYS A 38 -2.15 7.09 -22.68
C LYS A 38 -2.96 7.09 -21.39
N THR A 39 -2.30 6.81 -20.27
CA THR A 39 -2.94 6.86 -18.95
C THR A 39 -3.37 8.28 -18.62
N LEU A 40 -2.48 9.27 -18.80
CA LEU A 40 -2.79 10.68 -18.58
C LEU A 40 -3.90 11.20 -19.50
N GLN A 41 -3.89 10.84 -20.79
CA GLN A 41 -4.97 11.20 -21.73
C GLN A 41 -6.36 10.75 -21.27
N LYS A 42 -6.43 9.66 -20.50
CA LYS A 42 -7.71 9.14 -19.96
C LYS A 42 -8.09 9.79 -18.63
N LEU A 43 -7.12 10.06 -17.77
CA LEU A 43 -7.42 10.54 -16.42
C LEU A 43 -7.58 12.06 -16.33
N ILE A 44 -6.84 12.86 -17.12
CA ILE A 44 -6.93 14.33 -17.06
C ILE A 44 -8.35 14.84 -17.33
N PRO A 45 -9.05 14.40 -18.40
CA PRO A 45 -10.43 14.86 -18.66
C PRO A 45 -11.41 14.56 -17.53
N PHE A 46 -11.18 13.48 -16.76
CA PHE A 46 -12.00 13.15 -15.59
C PHE A 46 -11.91 14.25 -14.51
N PHE A 47 -10.72 14.76 -14.24
CA PHE A 47 -10.56 15.82 -13.24
C PHE A 47 -10.97 17.20 -13.76
N GLU A 48 -10.75 17.49 -15.05
CA GLU A 48 -11.12 18.78 -15.66
C GLU A 48 -12.63 19.05 -15.64
N GLN A 49 -13.47 17.99 -15.61
CA GLN A 49 -14.92 18.12 -15.52
C GLN A 49 -15.42 18.64 -14.16
N HIS A 50 -14.57 18.67 -13.13
CA HIS A 50 -14.99 18.88 -11.75
C HIS A 50 -14.26 20.06 -11.07
N ASP A 51 -13.68 20.98 -11.65
CA ASP A 51 -13.04 22.17 -11.03
C ASP A 51 -12.47 21.86 -9.62
N ILE A 52 -11.52 20.89 -9.57
CA ILE A 52 -10.93 20.42 -8.33
C ILE A 52 -9.96 21.46 -7.75
N GLU A 53 -9.94 21.65 -6.43
CA GLU A 53 -9.07 22.60 -5.73
C GLU A 53 -7.65 22.05 -5.48
N ALA A 54 -7.50 20.73 -5.39
CA ALA A 54 -6.22 20.04 -5.23
C ALA A 54 -6.35 18.58 -5.61
N LEU A 55 -5.20 17.91 -5.82
CA LEU A 55 -5.11 16.51 -6.15
C LEU A 55 -4.19 15.78 -5.16
N GLY A 56 -4.61 14.62 -4.66
CA GLY A 56 -3.76 13.73 -3.89
C GLY A 56 -3.45 12.45 -4.67
N VAL A 57 -2.22 11.98 -4.57
CA VAL A 57 -1.75 10.82 -5.33
C VAL A 57 -1.06 9.82 -4.40
N GLY A 58 -1.58 8.60 -4.33
CA GLY A 58 -0.89 7.42 -3.83
C GLY A 58 -0.41 6.58 -5.01
N SER A 59 0.89 6.35 -5.14
CA SER A 59 1.47 5.71 -6.32
C SER A 59 2.25 4.46 -5.99
N PHE A 60 2.21 3.47 -6.89
CA PHE A 60 3.20 2.41 -6.89
C PHE A 60 4.61 3.00 -6.98
N GLY A 61 5.57 2.27 -6.44
CA GLY A 61 6.95 2.72 -6.32
C GLY A 61 7.97 1.95 -7.17
N PRO A 62 9.25 2.22 -6.93
CA PRO A 62 9.77 3.30 -6.06
C PRO A 62 9.47 4.70 -6.60
N ILE A 63 9.29 5.67 -5.70
CA ILE A 63 9.01 7.09 -6.05
C ILE A 63 9.95 8.03 -5.31
N CYS A 64 10.20 9.21 -5.86
CA CYS A 64 10.94 10.26 -5.16
C CYS A 64 9.98 11.17 -4.40
N VAL A 65 9.97 11.05 -3.05
CA VAL A 65 9.12 11.86 -2.15
C VAL A 65 9.88 12.99 -1.47
N GLN A 66 11.17 13.15 -1.75
CA GLN A 66 12.05 14.12 -1.09
C GLN A 66 11.84 15.52 -1.66
N LYS A 67 11.19 16.39 -0.90
CA LYS A 67 11.00 17.80 -1.29
C LYS A 67 12.38 18.47 -1.45
N GLY A 68 12.59 19.13 -2.60
CA GLY A 68 13.86 19.76 -2.93
C GLY A 68 14.82 18.91 -3.77
N ASP A 69 14.57 17.62 -3.93
CA ASP A 69 15.25 16.82 -4.94
C ASP A 69 14.71 17.17 -6.35
N PRO A 70 15.59 17.31 -7.37
CA PRO A 70 15.15 17.59 -8.75
C PRO A 70 14.20 16.54 -9.32
N SER A 71 14.21 15.31 -8.77
CA SER A 71 13.34 14.21 -9.17
C SER A 71 12.08 14.09 -8.30
N TYR A 72 11.78 15.08 -7.43
CA TYR A 72 10.56 15.06 -6.63
C TYR A 72 9.32 14.82 -7.50
N GLY A 73 8.49 13.85 -7.11
CA GLY A 73 7.29 13.50 -7.86
C GLY A 73 7.51 12.56 -9.05
N TYR A 74 8.74 12.05 -9.23
CA TYR A 74 9.02 11.06 -10.26
C TYR A 74 8.75 9.65 -9.75
N ILE A 75 8.29 8.79 -10.66
CA ILE A 75 8.38 7.33 -10.48
C ILE A 75 9.80 6.94 -10.85
N MET A 76 10.48 6.19 -9.99
CA MET A 76 11.91 5.91 -10.12
C MET A 76 12.21 4.58 -10.83
N ASN A 77 13.02 3.70 -10.24
CA ASN A 77 13.40 2.40 -10.81
C ASN A 77 12.30 1.33 -10.63
N THR A 78 11.12 1.59 -11.19
CA THR A 78 10.00 0.65 -11.16
C THR A 78 10.21 -0.52 -12.13
N PRO A 79 9.63 -1.71 -11.87
CA PRO A 79 9.55 -2.80 -12.84
C PRO A 79 8.74 -2.46 -14.11
N LYS A 80 7.90 -1.42 -14.06
CA LYS A 80 7.13 -0.92 -15.22
C LYS A 80 7.99 0.00 -16.07
N VAL A 81 8.62 -0.56 -17.09
CA VAL A 81 9.67 0.09 -17.87
C VAL A 81 9.25 1.45 -18.43
N GLU A 82 8.01 1.57 -18.91
CA GLU A 82 7.48 2.81 -19.50
C GLU A 82 7.29 3.94 -18.48
N TRP A 83 7.14 3.58 -17.20
CA TRP A 83 7.00 4.52 -16.09
C TRP A 83 8.33 4.85 -15.40
N LYS A 84 9.42 4.21 -15.80
CA LYS A 84 10.73 4.42 -15.19
C LYS A 84 11.23 5.84 -15.44
N HIS A 85 11.57 6.54 -14.34
CA HIS A 85 12.00 7.96 -14.35
C HIS A 85 10.98 8.92 -14.97
N TYR A 86 9.70 8.57 -14.92
CA TYR A 86 8.64 9.42 -15.45
C TYR A 86 8.29 10.54 -14.46
N PRO A 87 8.24 11.82 -14.89
CA PRO A 87 7.93 12.98 -14.04
C PRO A 87 6.43 13.08 -13.75
N PHE A 88 5.88 12.10 -13.01
CA PHE A 88 4.43 11.90 -12.87
C PHE A 88 3.73 13.11 -12.25
N ILE A 89 4.22 13.61 -11.11
CA ILE A 89 3.62 14.76 -10.44
C ILE A 89 3.82 16.07 -11.24
N PRO A 90 5.02 16.39 -11.74
CA PRO A 90 5.20 17.55 -12.61
C PRO A 90 4.26 17.59 -13.84
N GLU A 91 3.99 16.43 -14.45
CA GLU A 91 3.05 16.38 -15.57
C GLU A 91 1.58 16.58 -15.13
N LEU A 92 1.19 16.07 -13.96
CA LEU A 92 -0.14 16.32 -13.40
C LEU A 92 -0.33 17.81 -13.04
N GLU A 93 0.63 18.42 -12.36
CA GLU A 93 0.59 19.84 -11.99
C GLU A 93 0.53 20.76 -13.22
N LYS A 94 1.30 20.45 -14.25
CA LYS A 94 1.33 21.21 -15.51
C LYS A 94 -0.03 21.17 -16.23
N GLN A 95 -0.72 20.02 -16.23
CA GLN A 95 -1.97 19.84 -16.96
C GLN A 95 -3.17 20.32 -16.15
N LEU A 96 -3.28 19.96 -14.87
CA LEU A 96 -4.44 20.29 -14.03
C LEU A 96 -4.33 21.67 -13.36
N LYS A 97 -3.12 22.20 -13.19
CA LYS A 97 -2.84 23.54 -12.57
C LYS A 97 -3.38 23.68 -11.14
N VAL A 98 -3.37 22.58 -10.38
CA VAL A 98 -3.77 22.54 -8.98
C VAL A 98 -2.62 22.00 -8.12
N PRO A 99 -2.58 22.33 -6.82
CA PRO A 99 -1.61 21.72 -5.91
C PRO A 99 -1.75 20.20 -5.87
N VAL A 100 -0.61 19.47 -5.90
CA VAL A 100 -0.59 18.02 -5.82
C VAL A 100 0.19 17.56 -4.60
N SER A 101 -0.42 16.70 -3.77
CA SER A 101 0.26 15.97 -2.70
C SER A 101 0.50 14.52 -3.13
N PHE A 102 1.65 13.97 -2.75
CA PHE A 102 2.15 12.72 -3.30
C PHE A 102 2.81 11.83 -2.25
N THR A 103 2.45 10.55 -2.26
CA THR A 103 3.09 9.48 -1.47
C THR A 103 2.93 8.13 -2.15
N THR A 104 3.38 7.03 -1.50
CA THR A 104 3.11 5.67 -2.00
C THR A 104 1.64 5.29 -1.82
N ASP A 105 1.16 4.35 -2.63
CA ASP A 105 -0.20 3.78 -2.53
C ASP A 105 -0.47 3.18 -1.13
N VAL A 106 0.50 2.48 -0.55
CA VAL A 106 0.40 1.90 0.80
C VAL A 106 0.45 2.94 1.92
N ASN A 107 1.19 4.03 1.76
CA ASN A 107 1.16 5.16 2.70
C ASN A 107 -0.20 5.88 2.63
N ALA A 108 -0.72 6.09 1.43
CA ALA A 108 -2.07 6.63 1.27
C ALA A 108 -3.11 5.71 1.94
N ALA A 109 -3.01 4.38 1.75
CA ALA A 109 -3.90 3.44 2.42
C ALA A 109 -3.78 3.49 3.95
N ALA A 110 -2.56 3.59 4.50
CA ALA A 110 -2.35 3.75 5.95
C ALA A 110 -3.00 5.03 6.49
N LEU A 111 -2.89 6.15 5.76
CA LEU A 111 -3.54 7.43 6.12
C LEU A 111 -5.07 7.31 6.06
N GLY A 112 -5.61 6.67 5.04
CA GLY A 112 -7.04 6.42 4.91
C GLY A 112 -7.59 5.61 6.09
N GLU A 113 -6.93 4.50 6.40
CA GLU A 113 -7.31 3.62 7.51
C GLU A 113 -7.15 4.28 8.89
N LEU A 114 -6.14 5.12 9.09
CA LEU A 114 -5.97 5.90 10.32
C LEU A 114 -7.09 6.91 10.51
N THR A 115 -7.51 7.57 9.43
CA THR A 115 -8.45 8.69 9.51
C THR A 115 -9.90 8.23 9.52
N LYS A 116 -10.26 7.27 8.67
CA LYS A 116 -11.65 6.85 8.44
C LYS A 116 -11.90 5.34 8.59
N GLY A 117 -10.85 4.52 8.68
CA GLY A 117 -10.94 3.07 8.63
C GLY A 117 -10.68 2.36 9.96
N ALA A 118 -10.03 1.21 9.87
CA ALA A 118 -9.79 0.30 10.99
C ALA A 118 -8.93 0.87 12.10
N ALA A 119 -8.10 1.90 11.84
CA ALA A 119 -7.26 2.55 12.84
C ALA A 119 -7.79 3.92 13.30
N LYS A 120 -9.04 4.25 13.00
CA LYS A 120 -9.64 5.52 13.42
C LYS A 120 -9.58 5.70 14.93
N GLY A 121 -9.08 6.87 15.36
CA GLY A 121 -8.91 7.23 16.76
C GLY A 121 -7.57 6.80 17.37
N LEU A 122 -6.70 6.14 16.61
CA LEU A 122 -5.31 5.86 16.97
C LEU A 122 -4.39 6.96 16.42
N ASN A 123 -3.12 6.94 16.83
CA ASN A 123 -2.10 7.88 16.37
C ASN A 123 -1.04 7.21 15.49
N SER A 124 -1.01 5.89 15.46
CA SER A 124 -0.10 5.12 14.64
C SER A 124 -0.74 3.84 14.12
N CYS A 125 -0.48 3.54 12.87
CA CYS A 125 -0.87 2.27 12.26
C CYS A 125 0.09 1.91 11.13
N MET A 126 0.01 0.66 10.72
CA MET A 126 0.68 0.15 9.53
C MET A 126 -0.36 -0.50 8.61
N TYR A 127 -0.28 -0.19 7.33
CA TYR A 127 -1.05 -0.88 6.30
C TYR A 127 -0.11 -1.74 5.46
N ILE A 128 -0.47 -3.00 5.28
CA ILE A 128 0.30 -3.95 4.48
C ILE A 128 -0.62 -4.51 3.41
N THR A 129 -0.23 -4.43 2.14
CA THR A 129 -0.91 -5.12 1.05
C THR A 129 -0.14 -6.37 0.67
N VAL A 130 -0.82 -7.52 0.60
CA VAL A 130 -0.28 -8.79 0.09
C VAL A 130 -1.08 -9.17 -1.14
N GLY A 131 -0.50 -8.93 -2.31
CA GLY A 131 -1.17 -9.09 -3.60
C GLY A 131 -0.21 -9.54 -4.69
N THR A 132 -0.16 -8.82 -5.82
CA THR A 132 0.83 -9.03 -6.89
C THR A 132 2.25 -8.81 -6.39
N GLY A 133 2.43 -7.88 -5.46
CA GLY A 133 3.63 -7.67 -4.66
C GLY A 133 3.25 -7.55 -3.18
N ILE A 134 4.23 -7.22 -2.35
CA ILE A 134 4.02 -6.85 -0.95
C ILE A 134 4.55 -5.45 -0.72
N GLY A 135 3.65 -4.55 -0.37
CA GLY A 135 4.00 -3.19 0.05
C GLY A 135 3.51 -2.91 1.46
N ALA A 136 4.18 -2.00 2.16
CA ALA A 136 3.70 -1.53 3.45
C ALA A 136 3.97 -0.05 3.66
N GLY A 137 2.96 0.64 4.20
CA GLY A 137 3.02 2.04 4.60
C GLY A 137 2.69 2.17 6.08
N ALA A 138 3.21 3.20 6.70
CA ALA A 138 2.96 3.44 8.11
C ALA A 138 2.69 4.92 8.41
N VAL A 139 1.86 5.14 9.42
CA VAL A 139 1.69 6.43 10.09
C VAL A 139 2.19 6.28 11.51
N VAL A 140 3.07 7.18 11.93
CA VAL A 140 3.64 7.22 13.28
C VAL A 140 3.43 8.63 13.84
N LYS A 141 2.76 8.72 15.00
CA LYS A 141 2.41 10.02 15.62
C LYS A 141 1.63 10.95 14.67
N ASN A 142 0.67 10.40 13.94
CA ASN A 142 -0.15 11.07 12.93
C ASN A 142 0.62 11.60 11.71
N GLU A 143 1.87 11.20 11.51
CA GLU A 143 2.68 11.58 10.36
C GLU A 143 3.02 10.35 9.52
N LEU A 144 2.96 10.48 8.19
CA LEU A 144 3.39 9.43 7.27
C LEU A 144 4.88 9.15 7.46
N LEU A 145 5.23 7.87 7.55
CA LEU A 145 6.62 7.46 7.72
C LEU A 145 7.41 7.65 6.43
N HIS A 146 8.32 8.62 6.49
CA HIS A 146 9.36 8.84 5.49
C HIS A 146 10.73 8.95 6.18
N GLY A 147 11.78 8.56 5.47
CA GLY A 147 13.16 8.76 5.87
C GLY A 147 13.90 9.52 4.77
N HIS A 148 15.03 8.99 4.34
CA HIS A 148 15.70 9.46 3.12
C HIS A 148 14.79 9.28 1.88
N SER A 149 14.00 8.23 1.89
CA SER A 149 12.93 7.95 0.91
C SER A 149 11.76 7.32 1.66
N HIS A 150 10.76 6.79 0.95
CA HIS A 150 9.76 5.93 1.56
C HIS A 150 10.35 4.54 1.87
N PRO A 151 9.92 3.87 2.96
CA PRO A 151 10.35 2.51 3.25
C PRO A 151 9.84 1.51 2.18
N GLU A 152 10.68 0.53 1.86
CA GLU A 152 10.35 -0.62 1.00
C GLU A 152 10.22 -1.89 1.85
N MET A 153 9.26 -1.87 2.77
CA MET A 153 9.10 -2.88 3.81
C MET A 153 8.71 -4.27 3.27
N GLY A 154 8.14 -4.36 2.07
CA GLY A 154 7.88 -5.64 1.39
C GLY A 154 9.14 -6.43 1.03
N HIS A 155 10.31 -5.77 1.01
CA HIS A 155 11.58 -6.41 0.63
C HIS A 155 12.49 -6.75 1.79
N ILE A 156 12.00 -6.74 3.03
CA ILE A 156 12.78 -7.22 4.18
C ILE A 156 13.11 -8.72 4.03
N LEU A 157 14.21 -9.13 4.63
CA LEU A 157 14.59 -10.53 4.67
C LEU A 157 13.81 -11.25 5.78
N VAL A 158 13.25 -12.38 5.44
CA VAL A 158 12.65 -13.34 6.37
C VAL A 158 13.43 -14.65 6.29
N ARG A 159 13.44 -15.42 7.37
CA ARG A 159 14.08 -16.74 7.37
C ARG A 159 13.20 -17.71 6.59
N GLN A 160 13.73 -18.26 5.52
CA GLN A 160 13.05 -19.30 4.74
C GLN A 160 12.84 -20.54 5.61
N HIS A 161 11.62 -21.11 5.53
CA HIS A 161 11.27 -22.32 6.26
C HIS A 161 12.15 -23.49 5.80
N GLU A 162 12.59 -24.34 6.72
CA GLU A 162 13.54 -25.43 6.44
C GLU A 162 13.07 -26.42 5.37
N SER A 163 11.75 -26.63 5.26
CA SER A 163 11.15 -27.48 4.25
C SER A 163 10.87 -26.78 2.92
N ASP A 164 11.05 -25.45 2.84
CA ASP A 164 10.78 -24.67 1.62
C ASP A 164 12.07 -24.46 0.82
N VAL A 165 12.16 -25.14 -0.32
CA VAL A 165 13.30 -25.03 -1.26
C VAL A 165 13.04 -24.03 -2.41
N PHE A 166 12.02 -23.21 -2.28
CA PHE A 166 11.61 -22.26 -3.31
C PHE A 166 12.60 -21.09 -3.44
N GLU A 167 13.03 -20.79 -4.66
CA GLU A 167 14.05 -19.77 -4.95
C GLU A 167 13.53 -18.32 -4.85
N GLY A 168 12.22 -18.14 -4.59
CA GLY A 168 11.58 -16.84 -4.59
C GLY A 168 11.25 -16.31 -5.97
N VAL A 169 10.49 -15.21 -6.02
CA VAL A 169 10.09 -14.53 -7.27
C VAL A 169 10.59 -13.10 -7.36
N CYS A 170 11.16 -12.54 -6.30
CA CYS A 170 11.63 -11.17 -6.34
C CYS A 170 12.86 -11.03 -7.24
N PRO A 171 12.81 -10.20 -8.31
CA PRO A 171 13.93 -10.07 -9.25
C PRO A 171 15.15 -9.41 -8.63
N ALA A 172 14.98 -8.65 -7.53
CA ALA A 172 16.07 -7.95 -6.85
C ALA A 172 16.69 -8.76 -5.71
N HIS A 173 15.87 -9.45 -4.91
CA HIS A 173 16.29 -10.06 -3.65
C HIS A 173 15.99 -11.56 -3.53
N GLY A 174 15.46 -12.21 -4.58
CA GLY A 174 15.11 -13.64 -4.53
C GLY A 174 14.09 -13.95 -3.44
N THR A 175 14.56 -14.34 -2.26
CA THR A 175 13.79 -14.83 -1.11
C THR A 175 13.48 -13.77 -0.04
N CYS A 176 13.33 -12.50 -0.40
CA CYS A 176 12.76 -11.52 0.52
C CYS A 176 11.28 -11.82 0.80
N LEU A 177 10.63 -11.07 1.71
CA LEU A 177 9.22 -11.29 2.06
C LEU A 177 8.32 -11.34 0.81
N GLU A 178 8.41 -10.34 -0.09
CA GLU A 178 7.66 -10.34 -1.35
C GLU A 178 7.99 -11.58 -2.20
N GLY A 179 9.27 -11.92 -2.30
CA GLY A 179 9.73 -13.05 -3.09
C GLY A 179 9.20 -14.39 -2.62
N LEU A 180 8.86 -14.52 -1.33
CA LEU A 180 8.37 -15.75 -0.73
C LEU A 180 6.85 -15.79 -0.54
N ALA A 181 6.20 -14.64 -0.29
CA ALA A 181 4.83 -14.56 0.19
C ALA A 181 3.87 -13.74 -0.70
N ALA A 182 4.31 -13.14 -1.80
CA ALA A 182 3.40 -12.49 -2.73
C ALA A 182 2.56 -13.51 -3.53
N GLY A 183 1.42 -13.07 -4.08
CA GLY A 183 0.55 -13.92 -4.90
C GLY A 183 1.28 -14.71 -5.99
N PRO A 184 2.19 -14.09 -6.79
CA PRO A 184 3.03 -14.82 -7.75
C PRO A 184 3.96 -15.86 -7.12
N ALA A 185 4.43 -15.65 -5.88
CA ALA A 185 5.22 -16.64 -5.16
C ALA A 185 4.39 -17.87 -4.81
N ILE A 186 3.16 -17.65 -4.33
CA ILE A 186 2.21 -18.74 -4.05
C ILE A 186 1.93 -19.53 -5.34
N GLU A 187 1.58 -18.83 -6.43
CA GLU A 187 1.26 -19.46 -7.70
C GLU A 187 2.44 -20.28 -8.25
N LYS A 188 3.65 -19.71 -8.26
CA LYS A 188 4.84 -20.40 -8.78
C LYS A 188 5.27 -21.58 -7.90
N ARG A 189 5.15 -21.47 -6.56
CA ARG A 189 5.50 -22.54 -5.62
C ARG A 189 4.54 -23.72 -5.71
N TRP A 190 3.23 -23.46 -5.80
CA TRP A 190 2.18 -24.47 -5.71
C TRP A 190 1.53 -24.83 -7.05
N GLY A 191 1.85 -24.12 -8.13
CA GLY A 191 1.30 -24.34 -9.48
C GLY A 191 -0.18 -23.98 -9.64
N LYS A 192 -0.76 -23.26 -8.67
CA LYS A 192 -2.17 -22.82 -8.63
C LYS A 192 -2.29 -21.43 -8.06
N LEU A 193 -3.31 -20.69 -8.47
CA LEU A 193 -3.62 -19.38 -7.89
C LEU A 193 -4.08 -19.53 -6.43
N ALA A 194 -3.77 -18.53 -5.60
CA ALA A 194 -4.14 -18.49 -4.19
C ALA A 194 -5.63 -18.83 -3.93
N LYS A 195 -6.54 -18.34 -4.78
CA LYS A 195 -7.99 -18.60 -4.69
C LYS A 195 -8.39 -20.07 -4.93
N GLU A 196 -7.52 -20.87 -5.56
CA GLU A 196 -7.75 -22.29 -5.86
C GLU A 196 -7.17 -23.20 -4.75
N LEU A 197 -6.46 -22.62 -3.80
CA LEU A 197 -5.75 -23.30 -2.71
C LEU A 197 -6.44 -23.11 -1.35
N THR A 198 -7.67 -22.62 -1.31
CA THR A 198 -8.36 -22.22 -0.06
C THR A 198 -8.37 -23.31 1.00
N GLU A 199 -8.53 -24.57 0.61
CA GLU A 199 -8.61 -25.73 1.49
C GLU A 199 -7.24 -26.38 1.80
N GLU A 200 -6.15 -25.84 1.25
CA GLU A 200 -4.80 -26.42 1.39
C GLU A 200 -4.09 -25.83 2.62
N GLU A 201 -4.31 -26.41 3.79
CA GLU A 201 -3.81 -25.92 5.07
C GLU A 201 -2.28 -25.68 5.09
N SER A 202 -1.50 -26.57 4.45
CA SER A 202 -0.03 -26.46 4.39
C SER A 202 0.43 -25.18 3.69
N VAL A 203 -0.31 -24.73 2.67
CA VAL A 203 -0.04 -23.46 1.95
C VAL A 203 -0.16 -22.29 2.90
N TRP A 204 -1.27 -22.23 3.63
CA TRP A 204 -1.59 -21.08 4.49
C TRP A 204 -0.79 -21.08 5.78
N THR A 205 -0.39 -22.25 6.26
CA THR A 205 0.53 -22.37 7.39
C THR A 205 1.91 -21.81 7.06
N LEU A 206 2.44 -22.11 5.86
CA LEU A 206 3.71 -21.57 5.38
C LEU A 206 3.62 -20.06 5.10
N GLU A 207 2.55 -19.62 4.45
CA GLU A 207 2.31 -18.21 4.16
C GLU A 207 2.21 -17.37 5.45
N ALA A 208 1.45 -17.87 6.43
CA ALA A 208 1.33 -17.22 7.74
C ALA A 208 2.67 -17.14 8.47
N ASP A 209 3.56 -18.10 8.27
CA ASP A 209 4.89 -18.09 8.86
C ASP A 209 5.75 -16.92 8.35
N TYR A 210 5.82 -16.73 7.04
CA TYR A 210 6.56 -15.61 6.45
C TYR A 210 5.97 -14.26 6.85
N LEU A 211 4.64 -14.13 6.80
CA LEU A 211 3.97 -12.90 7.19
C LEU A 211 4.19 -12.59 8.69
N ALA A 212 4.07 -13.58 9.57
CA ALA A 212 4.28 -13.39 11.01
C ALA A 212 5.72 -12.97 11.35
N GLN A 213 6.73 -13.50 10.66
CA GLN A 213 8.13 -13.07 10.82
C GLN A 213 8.28 -11.58 10.45
N ALA A 214 7.64 -11.13 9.38
CA ALA A 214 7.64 -9.73 8.99
C ALA A 214 6.94 -8.86 10.05
N LEU A 215 5.74 -9.27 10.49
CA LEU A 215 5.00 -8.53 11.52
C LEU A 215 5.75 -8.44 12.83
N MET A 216 6.50 -9.48 13.23
CA MET A 216 7.38 -9.43 14.39
C MET A 216 8.40 -8.29 14.24
N GLN A 217 9.09 -8.22 13.10
CA GLN A 217 10.09 -7.18 12.86
C GLN A 217 9.46 -5.78 12.90
N TYR A 218 8.30 -5.59 12.26
CA TYR A 218 7.61 -4.30 12.26
C TYR A 218 7.11 -3.91 13.66
N SER A 219 6.60 -4.87 14.43
CA SER A 219 6.19 -4.64 15.82
C SER A 219 7.36 -4.21 16.71
N LEU A 220 8.52 -4.83 16.54
CA LEU A 220 9.73 -4.50 17.31
C LEU A 220 10.39 -3.18 16.88
N ILE A 221 10.26 -2.77 15.62
CA ILE A 221 10.91 -1.56 15.07
C ILE A 221 10.02 -0.33 15.18
N LEU A 222 8.75 -0.45 14.76
CA LEU A 222 7.82 0.68 14.64
C LEU A 222 6.82 0.75 15.81
N SER A 223 6.56 -0.37 16.46
CA SER A 223 5.57 -0.49 17.56
C SER A 223 4.24 0.21 17.24
N PRO A 224 3.59 -0.12 16.09
CA PRO A 224 2.35 0.53 15.71
C PRO A 224 1.22 0.11 16.68
N GLU A 225 0.21 0.96 16.85
CA GLU A 225 -0.97 0.61 17.65
C GLU A 225 -1.89 -0.40 16.93
N ARG A 226 -1.76 -0.52 15.60
CA ARG A 226 -2.53 -1.47 14.77
C ARG A 226 -1.81 -1.78 13.46
N ILE A 227 -1.90 -3.04 13.03
CA ILE A 227 -1.47 -3.50 11.72
C ILE A 227 -2.71 -3.92 10.93
N ILE A 228 -2.87 -3.34 9.74
CA ILE A 228 -3.99 -3.57 8.86
C ILE A 228 -3.47 -4.32 7.64
N MET A 229 -4.01 -5.50 7.36
CA MET A 229 -3.53 -6.37 6.28
C MET A 229 -4.59 -6.51 5.20
N GLY A 230 -4.28 -5.98 4.01
CA GLY A 230 -5.12 -6.03 2.82
C GLY A 230 -4.45 -6.73 1.64
N GLY A 231 -5.05 -6.57 0.47
CA GLY A 231 -4.58 -7.19 -0.78
C GLY A 231 -5.26 -8.53 -1.08
N GLY A 232 -4.99 -9.04 -2.28
CA GLY A 232 -5.71 -10.21 -2.81
C GLY A 232 -5.47 -11.49 -2.04
N VAL A 233 -4.27 -11.71 -1.50
CA VAL A 233 -3.90 -12.88 -0.69
C VAL A 233 -4.64 -12.85 0.65
N MET A 234 -4.80 -11.68 1.25
CA MET A 234 -5.50 -11.53 2.55
C MET A 234 -7.02 -11.74 2.47
N LYS A 235 -7.59 -11.95 1.28
CA LYS A 235 -8.97 -12.44 1.13
C LYS A 235 -9.15 -13.87 1.66
N GLN A 236 -8.06 -14.60 1.87
CA GLN A 236 -7.98 -15.87 2.59
C GLN A 236 -8.06 -15.62 4.10
N LYS A 237 -9.28 -15.59 4.63
CA LYS A 237 -9.56 -15.16 6.01
C LYS A 237 -8.90 -16.03 7.08
N GLN A 238 -8.62 -17.30 6.76
CA GLN A 238 -7.89 -18.23 7.64
C GLN A 238 -6.46 -17.77 7.94
N LEU A 239 -5.87 -16.89 7.15
CA LEU A 239 -4.54 -16.33 7.43
C LEU A 239 -4.51 -15.51 8.73
N PHE A 240 -5.56 -14.76 9.04
CA PHE A 240 -5.54 -13.90 10.23
C PHE A 240 -5.30 -14.65 11.54
N PRO A 241 -6.06 -15.71 11.89
CA PRO A 241 -5.76 -16.48 13.10
C PRO A 241 -4.39 -17.16 13.06
N LEU A 242 -3.96 -17.71 11.91
CA LEU A 242 -2.65 -18.35 11.77
C LEU A 242 -1.49 -17.36 11.97
N ILE A 243 -1.59 -16.17 11.39
CA ILE A 243 -0.59 -15.11 11.55
C ILE A 243 -0.50 -14.66 13.02
N ARG A 244 -1.65 -14.48 13.70
CA ARG A 244 -1.69 -14.07 15.10
C ARG A 244 -1.05 -15.11 16.02
N GLU A 245 -1.36 -16.39 15.81
CA GLU A 245 -0.76 -17.50 16.56
C GLU A 245 0.76 -17.52 16.41
N LYS A 246 1.25 -17.44 15.16
CA LYS A 246 2.68 -17.45 14.88
C LYS A 246 3.38 -16.19 15.41
N LEU A 247 2.75 -15.02 15.28
CA LEU A 247 3.30 -13.78 15.83
C LEU A 247 3.45 -13.86 17.34
N ALA A 248 2.44 -14.38 18.07
CA ALA A 248 2.54 -14.61 19.51
C ALA A 248 3.74 -15.51 19.87
N ALA A 249 3.91 -16.60 19.12
CA ALA A 249 5.03 -17.52 19.32
C ALA A 249 6.39 -16.85 19.06
N TYR A 250 6.50 -16.03 18.01
CA TYR A 250 7.73 -15.32 17.67
C TYR A 250 8.09 -14.21 18.67
N LEU A 251 7.09 -13.49 19.17
CA LEU A 251 7.32 -12.42 20.17
C LEU A 251 7.58 -12.98 21.56
N ASN A 252 7.04 -14.16 21.87
CA ASN A 252 7.30 -14.88 23.13
C ASN A 252 7.16 -13.98 24.36
N ASP A 253 6.13 -13.19 24.43
CA ASP A 253 5.81 -12.24 25.51
C ASP A 253 6.91 -11.18 25.77
N TYR A 254 7.82 -10.96 24.82
CA TYR A 254 8.91 -10.00 24.99
C TYR A 254 8.45 -8.53 24.99
N VAL A 255 7.37 -8.22 24.27
CA VAL A 255 6.78 -6.89 24.21
C VAL A 255 5.28 -6.95 24.48
N ASP A 256 4.78 -5.94 25.20
CA ASP A 256 3.34 -5.78 25.40
C ASP A 256 2.69 -5.23 24.12
N LEU A 257 1.75 -5.98 23.57
CA LEU A 257 0.94 -5.57 22.43
C LEU A 257 -0.54 -5.53 22.82
N PRO A 258 -1.36 -4.77 22.09
CA PRO A 258 -2.81 -4.91 22.18
C PRO A 258 -3.24 -6.35 21.91
N PRO A 259 -4.44 -6.79 22.33
CA PRO A 259 -4.96 -8.11 21.99
C PRO A 259 -4.85 -8.35 20.48
N LEU A 260 -4.24 -9.46 20.06
CA LEU A 260 -3.87 -9.70 18.66
C LEU A 260 -5.04 -9.63 17.68
N ASP A 261 -6.26 -9.93 18.15
CA ASP A 261 -7.48 -9.80 17.36
C ASP A 261 -7.83 -8.35 17.00
N SER A 262 -7.41 -7.40 17.81
CA SER A 262 -7.54 -5.96 17.57
C SER A 262 -6.27 -5.34 17.01
N TYR A 263 -5.13 -6.00 17.15
CA TYR A 263 -3.83 -5.54 16.69
C TYR A 263 -3.63 -5.82 15.19
N ILE A 264 -3.96 -7.04 14.73
CA ILE A 264 -3.86 -7.45 13.32
C ILE A 264 -5.28 -7.59 12.78
N VAL A 265 -5.67 -6.70 11.87
CA VAL A 265 -7.04 -6.61 11.37
C VAL A 265 -7.11 -6.51 9.86
N ALA A 266 -8.26 -6.80 9.29
CA ALA A 266 -8.58 -6.50 7.90
C ALA A 266 -8.83 -4.99 7.69
N PRO A 267 -8.71 -4.45 6.45
CA PRO A 267 -9.03 -3.07 6.15
C PRO A 267 -10.47 -2.71 6.52
N GLY A 268 -10.64 -1.58 7.21
CA GLY A 268 -11.96 -1.03 7.52
C GLY A 268 -12.61 -0.33 6.33
N LEU A 269 -11.80 0.14 5.39
CA LEU A 269 -12.23 0.78 4.15
C LEU A 269 -12.22 -0.17 2.95
N GLU A 270 -11.98 -1.45 3.19
CA GLU A 270 -11.91 -2.48 2.13
C GLU A 270 -10.93 -2.08 1.01
N ASP A 271 -11.38 -2.10 -0.24
CA ASP A 271 -10.58 -1.75 -1.42
C ASP A 271 -10.49 -0.21 -1.65
N LYS A 272 -11.00 0.63 -0.72
CA LYS A 272 -11.01 2.10 -0.85
C LYS A 272 -9.98 2.82 0.03
N ALA A 273 -9.14 2.09 0.76
CA ALA A 273 -8.19 2.68 1.70
C ALA A 273 -7.20 3.64 1.00
N GLY A 274 -6.58 3.22 -0.09
CA GLY A 274 -5.61 4.03 -0.85
C GLY A 274 -6.25 5.28 -1.45
N MET A 275 -7.42 5.13 -2.06
CA MET A 275 -8.14 6.25 -2.67
C MET A 275 -8.66 7.26 -1.63
N THR A 276 -9.15 6.77 -0.47
CA THR A 276 -9.53 7.63 0.65
C THR A 276 -8.33 8.40 1.18
N GLY A 277 -7.19 7.75 1.36
CA GLY A 277 -5.97 8.41 1.80
C GLY A 277 -5.45 9.44 0.79
N ALA A 278 -5.49 9.13 -0.50
CA ALA A 278 -5.14 10.09 -1.55
C ALA A 278 -6.06 11.32 -1.49
N LEU A 279 -7.36 11.15 -1.29
CA LEU A 279 -8.30 12.26 -1.14
C LEU A 279 -7.99 13.13 0.09
N LEU A 280 -7.60 12.53 1.21
CA LEU A 280 -7.16 13.26 2.41
C LEU A 280 -5.87 14.06 2.16
N LEU A 281 -4.93 13.52 1.38
CA LEU A 281 -3.74 14.25 0.94
C LEU A 281 -4.08 15.47 0.09
N ALA A 282 -5.09 15.39 -0.80
CA ALA A 282 -5.56 16.53 -1.58
C ALA A 282 -6.10 17.66 -0.67
N ILE A 283 -6.92 17.29 0.30
CA ILE A 283 -7.49 18.24 1.27
C ILE A 283 -6.39 18.94 2.07
N GLU A 284 -5.35 18.20 2.46
CA GLU A 284 -4.20 18.77 3.17
C GLU A 284 -3.35 19.67 2.26
N ALA A 285 -3.12 19.29 1.01
CA ALA A 285 -2.39 20.09 0.03
C ALA A 285 -3.02 21.48 -0.14
N LYS A 286 -4.36 21.55 -0.22
CA LYS A 286 -5.08 22.83 -0.32
C LYS A 286 -4.90 23.73 0.90
N LYS A 287 -4.83 23.15 2.10
CA LYS A 287 -4.63 23.93 3.34
C LYS A 287 -3.23 24.53 3.45
N ASN A 288 -2.25 23.93 2.78
CA ASN A 288 -0.84 24.31 2.84
C ASN A 288 -0.39 25.15 1.63
N ALA A 289 -1.26 25.37 0.64
CA ALA A 289 -1.03 26.23 -0.54
C ALA A 289 -1.53 27.67 -0.33
#